data_664c356a9fcfdf2208ba6412b05db2fc
#
_entry.id   664c356a9fcfdf2208ba6412b05db2fc
#
_cell.length_a   1.000
_cell.length_b   1.000
_cell.length_c   1.000
_cell.angle_alpha   90.00
_cell.angle_beta   90.00
_cell.angle_gamma   90.00
#
_symmetry.space_group_name_H-M   'P 1'
#
loop_
_entity.id
_entity.type
_entity.pdbx_description
1 polymer ?
#
loop_
_entity_poly.entity_id
_entity_poly.type
_entity_poly.pdbx_seq_one_letter_code
_entity_poly.pdbx_strand_id
1 'polypeptide(L)'
;MQLLKIFIIIIFLSISKTIFASQWIEGNRLVIQGLDKITARIKTFEVDVAKTYKFGVLDIFVERCVFSKPIFKPESLAYIRIKDNSDRLSEVKFKGWMFASSPALNALENSVYDISILACKKVDKQLEKSTSVSPKDKMSTSN
;
A
#
# COMPACT_ATOMS: atom_id res chain seq x y z
N MET A 1 -0.36 1.23 -58.70
CA MET A 1 -1.36 0.50 -57.88
C MET A 1 -0.72 -0.35 -56.75
N GLN A 2 0.39 -1.01 -57.00
CA GLN A 2 1.08 -1.84 -55.97
C GLN A 2 1.64 -0.98 -54.82
N LEU A 3 2.29 0.15 -55.09
CA LEU A 3 2.84 1.04 -54.08
C LEU A 3 1.76 1.62 -53.14
N LEU A 4 0.58 1.94 -53.67
CA LEU A 4 -0.56 2.42 -52.88
C LEU A 4 -1.07 1.34 -51.91
N LYS A 5 -1.11 0.07 -52.35
CA LYS A 5 -1.50 -1.07 -51.48
C LYS A 5 -0.51 -1.28 -50.33
N ILE A 6 0.79 -1.18 -50.62
CA ILE A 6 1.84 -1.30 -49.62
C ILE A 6 1.75 -0.16 -48.58
N PHE A 7 1.47 1.07 -49.04
CA PHE A 7 1.32 2.23 -48.16
C PHE A 7 0.11 2.09 -47.21
N ILE A 8 -1.01 1.56 -47.70
CA ILE A 8 -2.20 1.29 -46.89
C ILE A 8 -1.93 0.21 -45.84
N ILE A 9 -1.17 -0.86 -46.17
CA ILE A 9 -0.81 -1.92 -45.24
C ILE A 9 0.09 -1.38 -44.12
N ILE A 10 1.06 -0.52 -44.44
CA ILE A 10 1.96 0.10 -43.47
C ILE A 10 1.19 1.01 -42.50
N ILE A 11 0.22 1.78 -43.01
CA ILE A 11 -0.64 2.60 -42.16
C ILE A 11 -1.50 1.75 -41.23
N PHE A 12 -2.03 0.64 -41.69
CA PHE A 12 -2.86 -0.27 -40.88
C PHE A 12 -2.05 -0.98 -39.77
N LEU A 13 -0.79 -1.31 -40.01
CA LEU A 13 0.11 -1.86 -38.97
C LEU A 13 0.51 -0.83 -37.90
N SER A 14 0.50 0.46 -38.22
CA SER A 14 0.91 1.51 -37.26
C SER A 14 -0.16 1.86 -36.22
N ILE A 15 -1.39 1.38 -36.35
CA ILE A 15 -2.53 1.76 -35.51
C ILE A 15 -2.76 0.77 -34.35
N SER A 16 -1.98 -0.30 -34.26
CA SER A 16 -2.07 -1.28 -33.18
C SER A 16 -1.56 -0.71 -31.84
N LYS A 17 -2.28 0.26 -31.27
CA LYS A 17 -2.06 0.67 -29.87
C LYS A 17 -2.65 -0.40 -28.97
N THR A 18 -1.79 -1.20 -28.34
CA THR A 18 -2.20 -2.11 -27.27
C THR A 18 -2.65 -1.29 -26.08
N ILE A 19 -3.96 -1.20 -25.85
CA ILE A 19 -4.53 -0.59 -24.65
C ILE A 19 -4.29 -1.57 -23.50
N PHE A 20 -3.23 -1.38 -22.72
CA PHE A 20 -3.05 -2.07 -21.45
C PHE A 20 -4.07 -1.55 -20.44
N ALA A 21 -5.18 -2.25 -20.30
CA ALA A 21 -6.12 -1.99 -19.21
C ALA A 21 -5.46 -2.38 -17.88
N SER A 22 -5.04 -1.40 -17.10
CA SER A 22 -4.50 -1.65 -15.76
C SER A 22 -5.56 -2.27 -14.86
N GLN A 23 -5.26 -3.42 -14.25
CA GLN A 23 -6.10 -4.09 -13.25
C GLN A 23 -5.98 -3.46 -11.86
N TRP A 24 -5.04 -2.52 -11.67
CA TRP A 24 -4.69 -1.94 -10.39
C TRP A 24 -5.28 -0.54 -10.20
N ILE A 25 -5.71 -0.27 -8.96
CA ILE A 25 -6.14 1.04 -8.48
C ILE A 25 -5.11 1.53 -7.48
N GLU A 26 -4.68 2.78 -7.61
CA GLU A 26 -3.81 3.43 -6.65
C GLU A 26 -4.58 3.75 -5.36
N GLY A 27 -4.04 3.28 -4.23
CA GLY A 27 -4.51 3.65 -2.90
C GLY A 27 -3.65 4.77 -2.30
N ASN A 28 -4.14 5.30 -1.20
CA ASN A 28 -3.45 6.35 -0.43
C ASN A 28 -3.21 5.96 1.03
N ARG A 29 -3.70 4.78 1.45
CA ARG A 29 -3.55 4.26 2.82
C ARG A 29 -3.31 2.76 2.81
N LEU A 30 -2.29 2.34 3.54
CA LEU A 30 -1.89 0.94 3.69
C LEU A 30 -2.23 0.46 5.11
N VAL A 31 -2.86 -0.70 5.20
CA VAL A 31 -3.07 -1.42 6.46
C VAL A 31 -1.94 -2.43 6.62
N ILE A 32 -1.22 -2.31 7.73
CA ILE A 32 -0.05 -3.11 8.05
C ILE A 32 -0.30 -3.87 9.35
N GLN A 33 0.19 -5.09 9.42
CA GLN A 33 0.27 -5.88 10.63
C GLN A 33 1.73 -6.04 11.03
N GLY A 34 2.05 -5.66 12.25
CA GLY A 34 3.35 -5.89 12.87
C GLY A 34 3.24 -6.92 13.98
N LEU A 35 4.15 -7.89 14.00
CA LEU A 35 4.32 -8.87 15.07
C LEU A 35 5.64 -8.61 15.77
N ASP A 36 5.59 -8.44 17.09
CA ASP A 36 6.75 -8.55 17.98
C ASP A 36 6.90 -10.03 18.37
N LYS A 37 7.92 -10.69 17.85
CA LYS A 37 8.17 -12.11 18.06
C LYS A 37 8.63 -12.45 19.48
N ILE A 38 9.19 -11.49 20.21
CA ILE A 38 9.67 -11.68 21.57
C ILE A 38 8.50 -11.71 22.55
N THR A 39 7.54 -10.79 22.36
CA THR A 39 6.38 -10.66 23.25
C THR A 39 5.12 -11.34 22.70
N ALA A 40 5.19 -11.88 21.49
CA ALA A 40 4.06 -12.45 20.73
C ALA A 40 2.89 -11.46 20.57
N ARG A 41 3.17 -10.16 20.52
CA ARG A 41 2.15 -9.12 20.36
C ARG A 41 1.97 -8.73 18.90
N ILE A 42 0.72 -8.78 18.45
CA ILE A 42 0.32 -8.33 17.12
C ILE A 42 -0.34 -6.97 17.24
N LYS A 43 0.02 -6.06 16.34
CA LYS A 43 -0.59 -4.74 16.21
C LYS A 43 -0.91 -4.47 14.75
N THR A 44 -2.16 -4.12 14.47
CA THR A 44 -2.57 -3.61 13.16
C THR A 44 -2.64 -2.09 13.21
N PHE A 45 -2.11 -1.43 12.18
CA PHE A 45 -2.07 0.03 12.08
C PHE A 45 -2.19 0.47 10.62
N GLU A 46 -2.58 1.71 10.41
CA GLU A 46 -2.72 2.32 9.09
C GLU A 46 -1.65 3.37 8.86
N VAL A 47 -1.10 3.40 7.65
CA VAL A 47 -0.07 4.36 7.25
C VAL A 47 -0.47 4.97 5.91
N ASP A 48 -0.52 6.29 5.84
CA ASP A 48 -0.74 6.98 4.57
C ASP A 48 0.49 6.84 3.66
N VAL A 49 0.27 6.75 2.35
CA VAL A 49 1.33 6.79 1.35
C VAL A 49 2.17 8.05 1.51
N ALA A 50 3.47 7.93 1.30
CA ALA A 50 4.49 8.94 1.55
C ALA A 50 4.66 9.35 3.04
N LYS A 51 4.23 8.49 3.97
CA LYS A 51 4.44 8.68 5.41
C LYS A 51 5.25 7.53 6.00
N THR A 52 5.91 7.84 7.12
CA THR A 52 6.64 6.86 7.94
C THR A 52 5.85 6.55 9.20
N TYR A 53 5.82 5.27 9.57
CA TYR A 53 5.30 4.79 10.84
C TYR A 53 6.39 4.08 11.62
N LYS A 54 6.45 4.32 12.94
CA LYS A 54 7.40 3.64 13.83
C LYS A 54 6.74 2.43 14.49
N PHE A 55 7.34 1.26 14.28
CA PHE A 55 6.95 0.03 14.96
C PHE A 55 8.16 -0.57 15.68
N GLY A 56 8.20 -0.43 17.01
CA GLY A 56 9.39 -0.75 17.78
C GLY A 56 10.59 0.09 17.32
N VAL A 57 11.66 -0.56 16.93
CA VAL A 57 12.87 0.09 16.39
C VAL A 57 12.82 0.28 14.86
N LEU A 58 11.75 -0.21 14.21
CA LEU A 58 11.60 -0.13 12.76
C LEU A 58 10.92 1.17 12.35
N ASP A 59 11.47 1.84 11.35
CA ASP A 59 10.83 2.92 10.60
C ASP A 59 10.30 2.36 9.26
N ILE A 60 8.98 2.32 9.10
CA ILE A 60 8.29 1.78 7.94
C ILE A 60 7.81 2.95 7.09
N PHE A 61 8.42 3.15 5.94
CA PHE A 61 8.02 4.17 4.96
C PHE A 61 7.24 3.52 3.82
N VAL A 62 6.02 3.99 3.57
CA VAL A 62 5.16 3.53 2.49
C VAL A 62 5.36 4.42 1.27
N GLU A 63 6.02 3.91 0.23
CA GLU A 63 6.25 4.68 -1.00
C GLU A 63 5.03 4.67 -1.91
N ARG A 64 4.38 3.50 -2.05
CA ARG A 64 3.23 3.32 -2.95
C ARG A 64 2.40 2.12 -2.50
N CYS A 65 1.09 2.18 -2.70
CA CYS A 65 0.26 0.99 -2.59
C CYS A 65 -0.84 0.95 -3.68
N VAL A 66 -1.17 -0.25 -4.10
CA VAL A 66 -2.18 -0.52 -5.12
C VAL A 66 -3.04 -1.70 -4.69
N PHE A 67 -4.26 -1.74 -5.18
CA PHE A 67 -5.17 -2.87 -4.99
C PHE A 67 -5.91 -3.21 -6.28
N SER A 68 -6.35 -4.47 -6.40
CA SER A 68 -7.04 -4.96 -7.59
C SER A 68 -8.44 -4.34 -7.73
N LYS A 69 -8.88 -4.14 -8.98
CA LYS A 69 -10.28 -3.78 -9.25
C LYS A 69 -11.22 -4.91 -8.83
N PRO A 70 -12.48 -4.60 -8.42
CA PRO A 70 -13.43 -5.58 -7.88
C PRO A 70 -13.74 -6.78 -8.78
N ILE A 71 -13.54 -6.65 -10.09
CA ILE A 71 -13.75 -7.72 -11.08
C ILE A 71 -12.63 -8.77 -11.09
N PHE A 72 -11.50 -8.48 -10.45
CA PHE A 72 -10.35 -9.38 -10.35
C PHE A 72 -10.28 -10.01 -8.95
N LYS A 73 -9.46 -11.07 -8.81
CA LYS A 73 -9.16 -11.64 -7.50
C LYS A 73 -8.64 -10.54 -6.56
N PRO A 74 -9.19 -10.42 -5.36
CA PRO A 74 -8.73 -9.42 -4.39
C PRO A 74 -7.25 -9.59 -4.09
N GLU A 75 -6.49 -8.52 -4.31
CA GLU A 75 -5.06 -8.45 -4.01
C GLU A 75 -4.68 -7.03 -3.64
N SER A 76 -3.72 -6.89 -2.75
CA SER A 76 -3.10 -5.60 -2.40
C SER A 76 -1.59 -5.73 -2.41
N LEU A 77 -0.94 -4.75 -3.02
CA LEU A 77 0.51 -4.65 -3.07
C LEU A 77 0.95 -3.31 -2.52
N ALA A 78 2.09 -3.32 -1.83
CA ALA A 78 2.72 -2.07 -1.41
C ALA A 78 4.23 -2.13 -1.62
N TYR A 79 4.78 -1.04 -2.12
CA TYR A 79 6.21 -0.81 -2.16
C TYR A 79 6.61 -0.04 -0.91
N ILE A 80 7.35 -0.70 -0.04
CA ILE A 80 7.73 -0.16 1.26
C ILE A 80 9.24 -0.21 1.45
N ARG A 81 9.72 0.65 2.33
CA ARG A 81 11.09 0.66 2.82
C ARG A 81 11.07 0.59 4.34
N ILE A 82 11.84 -0.36 4.89
CA ILE A 82 11.94 -0.54 6.33
C ILE A 82 13.40 -0.33 6.74
N LYS A 83 13.60 0.59 7.69
CA LYS A 83 14.89 0.82 8.33
C LYS A 83 14.85 0.28 9.75
N ASP A 84 15.95 -0.30 10.17
CA ASP A 84 16.18 -0.69 11.55
C ASP A 84 17.05 0.37 12.23
N ASN A 85 16.55 0.92 13.32
CA ASN A 85 17.22 1.96 14.11
C ASN A 85 17.73 1.40 15.45
N SER A 86 17.85 0.07 15.61
CA SER A 86 18.41 -0.56 16.80
C SER A 86 19.89 -0.19 16.99
N ASP A 87 20.60 -0.01 15.89
CA ASP A 87 21.99 0.37 15.86
C ASP A 87 22.18 1.84 15.41
N ARG A 88 23.30 2.44 15.77
CA ARG A 88 23.65 3.83 15.40
C ARG A 88 23.72 4.07 13.88
N LEU A 89 23.81 3.03 13.08
CA LEU A 89 23.99 3.08 11.62
C LEU A 89 22.68 3.07 10.83
N SER A 90 21.51 2.94 11.48
CA SER A 90 20.17 2.99 10.83
C SER A 90 20.14 2.35 9.44
N GLU A 91 20.18 1.01 9.40
CA GLU A 91 20.31 0.27 8.14
C GLU A 91 18.95 -0.01 7.49
N VAL A 92 18.90 0.07 6.16
CA VAL A 92 17.72 -0.37 5.38
C VAL A 92 17.73 -1.91 5.34
N LYS A 93 16.80 -2.52 6.07
CA LYS A 93 16.66 -3.99 6.14
C LYS A 93 15.75 -4.55 5.06
N PHE A 94 14.84 -3.72 4.53
CA PHE A 94 13.93 -4.12 3.48
C PHE A 94 13.61 -2.95 2.55
N LYS A 95 13.55 -3.23 1.25
CA LYS A 95 13.05 -2.31 0.23
C LYS A 95 12.48 -3.12 -0.92
N GLY A 96 11.16 -3.07 -1.12
CA GLY A 96 10.52 -3.85 -2.17
C GLY A 96 9.01 -3.90 -2.09
N TRP A 97 8.43 -4.70 -2.97
CA TRP A 97 7.00 -4.98 -2.99
C TRP A 97 6.66 -6.09 -1.99
N MET A 98 5.66 -5.83 -1.15
CA MET A 98 4.97 -6.86 -0.35
C MET A 98 3.60 -7.15 -0.93
N PHE A 99 3.12 -8.38 -0.70
CA PHE A 99 1.87 -8.92 -1.22
C PHE A 99 0.96 -9.32 -0.06
N ALA A 100 -0.29 -8.85 -0.05
CA ALA A 100 -1.22 -9.17 1.03
C ALA A 100 -1.65 -10.64 1.01
N SER A 101 -1.89 -11.20 -0.18
CA SER A 101 -2.31 -12.61 -0.31
C SER A 101 -1.16 -13.61 -0.10
N SER A 102 0.09 -13.17 -0.20
CA SER A 102 1.26 -14.05 -0.15
C SER A 102 2.44 -13.37 0.56
N PRO A 103 2.34 -13.15 1.88
CA PRO A 103 3.36 -12.43 2.66
C PRO A 103 4.76 -13.05 2.56
N ALA A 104 4.82 -14.37 2.40
CA ALA A 104 6.09 -15.11 2.34
C ALA A 104 6.90 -14.90 1.05
N LEU A 105 6.28 -14.33 -0.01
CA LEU A 105 7.01 -14.11 -1.28
C LEU A 105 8.13 -13.10 -1.16
N ASN A 106 7.96 -12.09 -0.31
CA ASN A 106 8.95 -11.06 -0.08
C ASN A 106 8.75 -10.50 1.33
N ALA A 107 9.32 -11.18 2.32
CA ALA A 107 9.17 -10.87 3.74
C ALA A 107 10.36 -10.07 4.27
N LEU A 108 10.13 -9.34 5.36
CA LEU A 108 11.20 -8.74 6.15
C LEU A 108 11.98 -9.83 6.89
N GLU A 109 13.28 -9.92 6.67
CA GLU A 109 14.17 -10.74 7.48
C GLU A 109 14.65 -9.96 8.71
N ASN A 110 13.96 -10.18 9.85
CA ASN A 110 14.34 -9.57 11.13
C ASN A 110 14.09 -10.59 12.26
N SER A 111 14.98 -10.66 13.23
CA SER A 111 14.90 -11.64 14.34
C SER A 111 13.80 -11.33 15.35
N VAL A 112 13.45 -10.04 15.52
CA VAL A 112 12.53 -9.55 16.56
C VAL A 112 11.16 -9.22 15.99
N TYR A 113 11.09 -8.64 14.81
CA TYR A 113 9.84 -8.16 14.23
C TYR A 113 9.51 -8.85 12.93
N ASP A 114 8.21 -9.01 12.70
CA ASP A 114 7.68 -9.43 11.41
C ASP A 114 6.66 -8.39 10.94
N ILE A 115 6.71 -8.04 9.65
CA ILE A 115 5.84 -7.04 9.03
C ILE A 115 5.14 -7.68 7.84
N SER A 116 3.83 -7.59 7.82
CA SER A 116 3.00 -7.99 6.69
C SER A 116 1.99 -6.91 6.35
N ILE A 117 1.63 -6.83 5.09
CA ILE A 117 0.57 -5.92 4.64
C ILE A 117 -0.75 -6.70 4.57
N LEU A 118 -1.83 -6.05 4.94
CA LEU A 118 -3.18 -6.64 4.93
C LEU A 118 -4.02 -6.10 3.77
N ALA A 119 -4.02 -4.79 3.56
CA ALA A 119 -4.83 -4.15 2.53
C ALA A 119 -4.29 -2.78 2.15
N CYS A 120 -4.46 -2.43 0.88
CA CYS A 120 -4.33 -1.05 0.39
C CYS A 120 -5.73 -0.47 0.17
N LYS A 121 -5.95 0.77 0.60
CA LYS A 121 -7.25 1.46 0.54
C LYS A 121 -7.10 2.81 -0.15
N LYS A 122 -8.20 3.27 -0.73
CA LYS A 122 -8.37 4.67 -1.15
C LYS A 122 -9.35 5.34 -0.20
N VAL A 123 -8.85 6.28 0.60
CA VAL A 123 -9.64 7.01 1.60
C VAL A 123 -9.79 8.46 1.15
N ASP A 124 -11.03 8.96 1.13
CA ASP A 124 -11.30 10.36 0.85
C ASP A 124 -11.09 11.19 2.11
N LYS A 125 -10.05 12.02 2.12
CA LYS A 125 -9.65 12.85 3.27
C LYS A 125 -10.74 13.84 3.73
N GLN A 126 -11.76 14.08 2.93
CA GLN A 126 -12.87 14.96 3.32
C GLN A 126 -13.84 14.30 4.30
N LEU A 127 -14.02 12.98 4.22
CA LEU A 127 -14.92 12.23 5.11
C LEU A 127 -14.33 12.04 6.51
N GLU A 128 -13.03 11.93 6.66
CA GLU A 128 -12.38 11.81 7.98
C GLU A 128 -12.51 13.09 8.84
N LYS A 129 -12.53 14.27 8.19
CA LYS A 129 -12.64 15.55 8.90
C LYS A 129 -14.03 15.77 9.50
N SER A 130 -15.06 15.10 8.97
CA SER A 130 -16.43 15.18 9.49
C SER A 130 -16.72 14.18 10.62
N THR A 131 -15.94 13.12 10.74
CA THR A 131 -16.13 12.09 11.79
C THR A 131 -15.37 12.41 13.08
N SER A 132 -14.46 13.37 13.06
CA SER A 132 -13.66 13.79 14.24
C SER A 132 -14.32 14.92 15.05
N VAL A 133 -15.57 15.31 14.73
CA VAL A 133 -16.36 16.20 15.59
C VAL A 133 -16.92 15.37 16.75
N SER A 134 -16.25 15.49 17.87
CA SER A 134 -16.54 14.91 19.18
C SER A 134 -17.99 15.13 19.61
N PRO A 135 -18.67 14.10 20.15
CA PRO A 135 -19.90 14.30 20.91
C PRO A 135 -19.51 14.67 22.35
N LYS A 136 -19.11 15.93 22.56
CA LYS A 136 -19.19 16.57 23.86
C LYS A 136 -20.20 17.71 23.72
N ASP A 137 -21.42 17.42 24.12
CA ASP A 137 -22.36 18.34 24.77
C ASP A 137 -23.75 17.73 24.73
N LYS A 138 -24.00 16.79 25.64
CA LYS A 138 -25.33 16.52 26.15
C LYS A 138 -25.21 15.94 27.56
N MET A 139 -24.92 16.81 28.52
CA MET A 139 -25.27 16.54 29.90
C MET A 139 -25.22 17.83 30.70
N SER A 140 -26.28 18.59 30.66
CA SER A 140 -26.70 19.52 31.69
C SER A 140 -28.10 20.06 31.30
N THR A 141 -29.10 19.52 31.90
CA THR A 141 -30.26 20.21 32.51
C THR A 141 -31.34 19.17 32.77
N SER A 142 -31.44 18.76 33.98
CA SER A 142 -32.71 18.39 34.57
C SER A 142 -32.58 18.66 36.09
N ASN A 143 -33.17 19.73 36.44
CA ASN A 143 -33.63 19.99 37.78
C ASN A 143 -35.04 19.44 37.90
#